data_0e3e0f41a8969884f79601e216ef5ccd
#
_entry.id   0e3e0f41a8969884f79601e216ef5ccd
#
_cell.length_a   1.000
_cell.length_b   1.000
_cell.length_c   1.000
_cell.angle_alpha   90.00
_cell.angle_beta   90.00
_cell.angle_gamma   90.00
#
_symmetry.space_group_name_H-M   'P 1'
#
loop_
_entity.id
_entity.type
_entity.pdbx_description
1 polymer ?
#
loop_
_entity_poly.entity_id
_entity_poly.type
_entity_poly.pdbx_seq_one_letter_code
_entity_poly.pdbx_strand_id
1 'polypeptide(L)'
;MKKLNIALVAHDARKQELVKWCTFNHGVLKNHNLFATGTTGKLISEIETVEDGISQYPLNHIKRLKSGPTGGDQQIGAMIAEGKIDVLIFFCDNLITQGHHQDVGALTRLASLYNIAFATNRTTADMIITSPLFDDETYERVIPYSIKSYENRKL
;
A
#
# COMPACT_ATOMS: atom_id res chain seq x y z
N MET A 1 -19.63 3.19 -4.43
CA MET A 1 -18.20 3.57 -4.39
C MET A 1 -17.36 2.34 -4.13
N LYS A 2 -16.36 2.12 -4.95
CA LYS A 2 -15.44 1.00 -4.81
C LYS A 2 -14.57 1.17 -3.55
N LYS A 3 -14.45 0.12 -2.75
CA LYS A 3 -13.60 0.11 -1.56
C LYS A 3 -12.40 -0.79 -1.81
N LEU A 4 -11.23 -0.18 -1.93
CA LEU A 4 -9.97 -0.86 -2.17
C LEU A 4 -9.24 -1.16 -0.86
N ASN A 5 -8.42 -2.20 -0.89
CA ASN A 5 -7.47 -2.52 0.17
C ASN A 5 -6.09 -1.98 -0.24
N ILE A 6 -5.61 -0.96 0.45
CA ILE A 6 -4.41 -0.22 0.11
C ILE A 6 -3.36 -0.42 1.19
N ALA A 7 -2.19 -0.92 0.81
CA ALA A 7 -1.04 -1.03 1.71
C ALA A 7 -0.10 0.17 1.50
N LEU A 8 0.30 0.78 2.60
CA LEU A 8 1.14 1.98 2.63
C LEU A 8 2.43 1.67 3.40
N VAL A 9 3.55 1.77 2.72
CA VAL A 9 4.87 1.44 3.26
C VAL A 9 5.87 2.50 2.84
N ALA A 10 6.83 2.80 3.70
CA ALA A 10 7.96 3.66 3.36
C ALA A 10 9.22 3.27 4.12
N HIS A 11 10.37 3.34 3.48
CA HIS A 11 11.65 3.36 4.18
C HIS A 11 11.76 4.61 5.05
N ASP A 12 12.60 4.58 6.08
CA ASP A 12 12.71 5.66 7.07
C ASP A 12 12.92 7.03 6.42
N ALA A 13 13.80 7.11 5.42
CA ALA A 13 14.09 8.36 4.71
C ALA A 13 12.91 8.88 3.86
N ARG A 14 11.89 8.07 3.64
CA ARG A 14 10.72 8.41 2.81
C ARG A 14 9.41 8.52 3.60
N LYS A 15 9.44 8.28 4.91
CA LYS A 15 8.22 8.31 5.74
C LYS A 15 7.52 9.65 5.72
N GLN A 16 8.26 10.76 5.82
CA GLN A 16 7.66 12.09 5.79
C GLN A 16 7.01 12.41 4.43
N GLU A 17 7.62 11.97 3.35
CA GLU A 17 7.05 12.10 2.00
C GLU A 17 5.73 11.35 1.89
N LEU A 18 5.67 10.12 2.41
CA LEU A 18 4.44 9.34 2.41
C LEU A 18 3.35 9.98 3.28
N VAL A 19 3.70 10.48 4.45
CA VAL A 19 2.75 11.18 5.34
C VAL A 19 2.18 12.42 4.65
N LYS A 20 3.01 13.21 3.97
CA LYS A 20 2.55 14.37 3.18
C LYS A 20 1.63 13.96 2.05
N TRP A 21 1.96 12.89 1.35
CA TRP A 21 1.12 12.34 0.28
C TRP A 21 -0.24 11.87 0.81
N CYS A 22 -0.26 11.18 1.94
CA CYS A 22 -1.49 10.76 2.61
C CYS A 22 -2.32 11.95 3.09
N THR A 23 -1.66 12.98 3.62
CA THR A 23 -2.34 14.21 4.06
C THR A 23 -3.03 14.90 2.89
N PHE A 24 -2.32 15.04 1.78
CA PHE A 24 -2.89 15.63 0.56
C PHE A 24 -4.07 14.81 0.02
N ASN A 25 -3.98 13.50 0.07
CA ASN A 25 -4.97 12.58 -0.51
C ASN A 25 -5.96 12.02 0.53
N HIS A 26 -6.05 12.60 1.72
CA HIS A 26 -6.90 12.06 2.78
C HIS A 26 -8.37 11.94 2.38
N GLY A 27 -8.87 12.85 1.56
CA GLY A 27 -10.25 12.86 1.10
C GLY A 27 -10.61 11.61 0.27
N VAL A 28 -9.66 11.06 -0.47
CA VAL A 28 -9.82 9.80 -1.22
C VAL A 28 -9.53 8.61 -0.30
N LEU A 29 -8.40 8.63 0.40
CA LEU A 29 -7.93 7.51 1.20
C LEU A 29 -8.90 7.12 2.33
N LYS A 30 -9.59 8.08 2.93
CA LYS A 30 -10.54 7.81 4.02
C LYS A 30 -11.66 6.83 3.65
N ASN A 31 -11.95 6.69 2.37
CA ASN A 31 -13.02 5.83 1.88
C ASN A 31 -12.57 4.39 1.63
N HIS A 32 -11.29 4.09 1.83
CA HIS A 32 -10.70 2.79 1.55
C HIS A 32 -10.20 2.10 2.82
N ASN A 33 -9.97 0.79 2.74
CA ASN A 33 -9.29 0.05 3.79
C ASN A 33 -7.79 0.29 3.68
N LEU A 34 -7.18 0.74 4.76
CA LEU A 34 -5.76 1.08 4.78
C LEU A 34 -4.99 0.14 5.71
N PHE A 35 -3.83 -0.29 5.24
CA PHE A 35 -2.87 -1.10 6.00
C PHE A 35 -1.51 -0.44 5.89
N ALA A 36 -0.76 -0.41 6.98
CA ALA A 36 0.59 0.15 6.96
C ALA A 36 1.49 -0.56 7.96
N THR A 37 2.78 -0.60 7.64
CA THR A 37 3.79 -1.15 8.54
C THR A 37 4.09 -0.18 9.68
N GLY A 38 4.25 -0.73 10.85
CA GLY A 38 4.81 -0.17 12.07
C GLY A 38 4.61 1.32 12.31
N THR A 39 5.71 2.04 12.36
CA THR A 39 5.74 3.49 12.63
C THR A 39 5.03 4.31 11.56
N THR A 40 5.08 3.88 10.31
CA THR A 40 4.36 4.53 9.20
C THR A 40 2.85 4.55 9.48
N GLY A 41 2.29 3.43 9.91
CA GLY A 41 0.87 3.35 10.26
C GLY A 41 0.49 4.27 11.40
N LYS A 42 1.35 4.40 12.42
CA LYS A 42 1.14 5.35 13.50
C LYS A 42 1.10 6.79 13.01
N LEU A 43 2.09 7.19 12.22
CA LEU A 43 2.17 8.56 11.68
C LEU A 43 0.96 8.90 10.80
N ILE A 44 0.51 7.98 9.98
CA ILE A 44 -0.66 8.19 9.11
C ILE A 44 -1.94 8.29 9.95
N SER A 45 -2.10 7.44 10.98
CA SER A 45 -3.27 7.47 11.87
C SER A 45 -3.43 8.79 12.62
N GLU A 46 -2.32 9.51 12.84
CA GLU A 46 -2.27 10.77 13.58
C GLU A 46 -2.40 12.01 12.68
N ILE A 47 -2.58 11.84 11.38
CA ILE A 47 -2.82 12.96 10.46
C ILE A 47 -4.10 13.68 10.91
N GLU A 48 -3.93 14.96 11.23
CA GLU A 48 -5.02 15.82 11.71
C GLU A 48 -5.46 16.77 10.60
N THR A 49 -6.76 16.88 10.43
CA THR A 49 -7.40 17.89 9.59
C THR A 49 -8.37 18.70 10.43
N VAL A 50 -8.54 19.96 10.11
CA VAL A 50 -9.46 20.86 10.82
C VAL A 50 -10.57 21.28 9.86
N GLU A 51 -11.81 20.99 10.23
CA GLU A 51 -13.02 21.38 9.50
C GLU A 51 -13.94 22.10 10.46
N ASP A 52 -14.35 23.32 10.12
CA ASP A 52 -15.22 24.16 10.96
C ASP A 52 -14.71 24.31 12.40
N GLY A 53 -13.38 24.43 12.58
CA GLY A 53 -12.74 24.53 13.89
C GLY A 53 -12.66 23.24 14.69
N ILE A 54 -13.07 22.10 14.10
CA ILE A 54 -13.06 20.79 14.76
C ILE A 54 -11.94 19.94 14.18
N SER A 55 -11.07 19.41 15.05
CA SER A 55 -10.02 18.45 14.67
C SER A 55 -10.61 17.11 14.29
N GLN A 56 -10.16 16.57 13.16
CA GLN A 56 -10.51 15.24 12.67
C GLN A 56 -9.26 14.44 12.34
N TYR A 57 -9.37 13.12 12.44
CA TYR A 57 -8.30 12.18 12.11
C TYR A 57 -8.83 11.22 11.04
N PRO A 58 -8.86 11.66 9.76
CA PRO A 58 -9.58 10.96 8.69
C PRO A 58 -9.02 9.58 8.36
N LEU A 59 -7.77 9.30 8.72
CA LEU A 59 -7.09 8.04 8.42
C LEU A 59 -6.82 7.20 9.68
N ASN A 60 -7.48 7.48 10.79
CA ASN A 60 -7.26 6.75 12.04
C ASN A 60 -7.76 5.30 12.01
N HIS A 61 -8.54 4.93 10.99
CA HIS A 61 -9.00 3.56 10.78
C HIS A 61 -7.93 2.64 10.16
N ILE A 62 -6.74 3.17 9.86
CA ILE A 62 -5.65 2.39 9.29
C ILE A 62 -5.27 1.21 10.20
N LYS A 63 -5.14 0.03 9.61
CA LYS A 63 -4.66 -1.14 10.33
C LYS A 63 -3.14 -1.17 10.33
N ARG A 64 -2.56 -1.11 11.52
CA ARG A 64 -1.11 -1.16 11.70
C ARG A 64 -0.63 -2.61 11.72
N LEU A 65 0.36 -2.90 10.88
CA LEU A 65 1.11 -4.15 10.85
C LEU A 65 2.41 -3.99 11.64
N LYS A 66 3.21 -5.03 11.70
CA LYS A 66 4.55 -4.95 12.28
C LYS A 66 5.44 -4.03 11.44
N SER A 67 6.52 -3.53 12.04
CA SER A 67 7.56 -2.82 11.29
C SER A 67 8.17 -3.73 10.22
N GLY A 68 8.64 -3.15 9.10
CA GLY A 68 9.23 -3.91 8.01
C GLY A 68 10.26 -4.92 8.47
N PRO A 69 11.33 -4.49 9.20
CA PRO A 69 12.39 -5.41 9.67
C PRO A 69 11.92 -6.50 10.63
N THR A 70 10.77 -6.35 11.26
CA THR A 70 10.23 -7.33 12.21
C THR A 70 9.08 -8.17 11.65
N GLY A 71 8.87 -8.13 10.34
CA GLY A 71 7.92 -8.97 9.65
C GLY A 71 6.77 -8.25 8.96
N GLY A 72 6.72 -6.91 8.98
CA GLY A 72 5.66 -6.15 8.33
C GLY A 72 5.59 -6.38 6.83
N ASP A 73 6.74 -6.45 6.16
CA ASP A 73 6.80 -6.72 4.73
C ASP A 73 6.25 -8.11 4.39
N GLN A 74 6.58 -9.11 5.21
CA GLN A 74 6.07 -10.47 5.05
C GLN A 74 4.56 -10.56 5.29
N GLN A 75 4.03 -9.79 6.23
CA GLN A 75 2.57 -9.70 6.44
C GLN A 75 1.87 -9.15 5.19
N ILE A 76 2.41 -8.10 4.58
CA ILE A 76 1.87 -7.53 3.34
C ILE A 76 1.98 -8.55 2.20
N GLY A 77 3.11 -9.23 2.07
CA GLY A 77 3.32 -10.28 1.07
C GLY A 77 2.28 -11.40 1.18
N ALA A 78 2.02 -11.86 2.40
CA ALA A 78 0.98 -12.85 2.65
C ALA A 78 -0.41 -12.35 2.26
N MET A 79 -0.73 -11.09 2.57
CA MET A 79 -2.02 -10.47 2.22
C MET A 79 -2.17 -10.32 0.69
N ILE A 80 -1.09 -10.01 -0.03
CA ILE A 80 -1.10 -9.98 -1.49
C ILE A 80 -1.44 -11.36 -2.06
N ALA A 81 -0.74 -12.39 -1.57
CA ALA A 81 -0.94 -13.77 -2.02
C ALA A 81 -2.36 -14.30 -1.70
N GLU A 82 -2.96 -13.81 -0.63
CA GLU A 82 -4.33 -14.15 -0.23
C GLU A 82 -5.41 -13.31 -0.95
N GLY A 83 -5.02 -12.41 -1.84
CA GLY A 83 -5.95 -11.55 -2.57
C GLY A 83 -6.54 -10.41 -1.75
N LYS A 84 -5.90 -10.03 -0.65
CA LYS A 84 -6.40 -9.02 0.29
C LYS A 84 -5.85 -7.61 0.08
N ILE A 85 -4.98 -7.41 -0.91
CA ILE A 85 -4.40 -6.10 -1.27
C ILE A 85 -4.66 -5.83 -2.73
N ASP A 86 -5.17 -4.65 -3.02
CA ASP A 86 -5.45 -4.18 -4.38
C ASP A 86 -4.39 -3.19 -4.87
N VAL A 87 -3.83 -2.39 -3.96
CA VAL A 87 -2.84 -1.35 -4.27
C VAL A 87 -1.73 -1.38 -3.24
N LEU A 88 -0.49 -1.35 -3.69
CA LEU A 88 0.69 -1.21 -2.84
C LEU A 88 1.40 0.09 -3.18
N ILE A 89 1.48 0.98 -2.18
CA ILE A 89 2.28 2.21 -2.25
C ILE A 89 3.48 2.00 -1.33
N PHE A 90 4.66 1.86 -1.91
CA PHE A 90 5.89 1.64 -1.17
C PHE A 90 6.94 2.66 -1.58
N PHE A 91 7.07 3.74 -0.82
CA PHE A 91 8.09 4.76 -1.08
C PHE A 91 9.46 4.24 -0.65
N CYS A 92 10.20 3.74 -1.64
CA CYS A 92 11.51 3.13 -1.44
C CYS A 92 12.62 4.17 -1.40
N ASP A 93 13.60 3.94 -0.52
CA ASP A 93 14.89 4.60 -0.58
C ASP A 93 15.89 3.63 -1.20
N ASN A 94 16.18 3.82 -2.48
CA ASN A 94 17.10 2.96 -3.23
C ASN A 94 18.54 3.53 -3.31
N LEU A 95 18.78 4.68 -2.66
CA LEU A 95 20.12 5.27 -2.60
C LEU A 95 21.01 4.54 -1.59
N ILE A 96 20.41 4.13 -0.46
CA ILE A 96 21.12 3.45 0.63
C ILE A 96 20.60 2.02 0.73
N THR A 97 21.51 1.04 0.83
CA THR A 97 21.14 -0.35 1.02
C THR A 97 20.48 -0.55 2.38
N GLN A 98 19.27 -1.07 2.39
CA GLN A 98 18.54 -1.38 3.60
C GLN A 98 18.85 -2.80 4.09
N GLY A 99 18.82 -3.02 5.39
CA GLY A 99 19.05 -4.34 5.98
C GLY A 99 18.04 -5.41 5.56
N HIS A 100 16.86 -5.02 5.10
CA HIS A 100 15.81 -5.90 4.60
C HIS A 100 15.56 -5.75 3.09
N HIS A 101 16.60 -5.42 2.34
CA HIS A 101 16.54 -5.22 0.89
C HIS A 101 15.93 -6.41 0.13
N GLN A 102 16.23 -7.64 0.55
CA GLN A 102 15.67 -8.85 -0.07
C GLN A 102 14.16 -8.95 0.13
N ASP A 103 13.65 -8.49 1.27
CA ASP A 103 12.21 -8.46 1.54
C ASP A 103 11.48 -7.52 0.59
N VAL A 104 12.07 -6.37 0.29
CA VAL A 104 11.54 -5.41 -0.69
C VAL A 104 11.47 -6.05 -2.08
N GLY A 105 12.51 -6.76 -2.49
CA GLY A 105 12.53 -7.49 -3.77
C GLY A 105 11.45 -8.57 -3.84
N ALA A 106 11.27 -9.32 -2.77
CA ALA A 106 10.22 -10.35 -2.67
C ALA A 106 8.83 -9.75 -2.75
N LEU A 107 8.60 -8.61 -2.06
CA LEU A 107 7.32 -7.92 -2.07
C LEU A 107 6.99 -7.35 -3.45
N THR A 108 7.97 -6.76 -4.12
CA THR A 108 7.85 -6.26 -5.50
C THR A 108 7.46 -7.39 -6.47
N ARG A 109 8.12 -8.54 -6.34
CA ARG A 109 7.83 -9.72 -7.15
C ARG A 109 6.38 -10.20 -6.97
N LEU A 110 5.90 -10.28 -5.73
CA LEU A 110 4.52 -10.68 -5.45
C LEU A 110 3.51 -9.69 -6.00
N ALA A 111 3.75 -8.39 -5.83
CA ALA A 111 2.88 -7.35 -6.38
C ALA A 111 2.74 -7.46 -7.90
N SER A 112 3.85 -7.68 -8.59
CA SER A 112 3.86 -7.90 -10.03
C SER A 112 3.15 -9.21 -10.42
N LEU A 113 3.43 -10.30 -9.72
CA LEU A 113 2.84 -11.62 -10.00
C LEU A 113 1.32 -11.60 -9.87
N TYR A 114 0.79 -10.97 -8.83
CA TYR A 114 -0.64 -10.87 -8.57
C TYR A 114 -1.31 -9.69 -9.27
N ASN A 115 -0.57 -9.00 -10.12
CA ASN A 115 -1.07 -7.90 -10.97
C ASN A 115 -1.79 -6.79 -10.19
N ILE A 116 -1.30 -6.45 -9.01
CA ILE A 116 -1.82 -5.32 -8.25
C ILE A 116 -1.19 -4.02 -8.72
N ALA A 117 -1.88 -2.91 -8.51
CA ALA A 117 -1.31 -1.58 -8.76
C ALA A 117 -0.20 -1.31 -7.74
N PHE A 118 0.98 -0.91 -8.23
CA PHE A 118 2.18 -0.79 -7.39
C PHE A 118 2.94 0.50 -7.71
N ALA A 119 3.22 1.30 -6.69
CA ALA A 119 4.02 2.51 -6.79
C ALA A 119 5.21 2.45 -5.83
N THR A 120 6.40 2.73 -6.33
CA THR A 120 7.63 2.84 -5.53
C THR A 120 8.05 4.29 -5.28
N ASN A 121 7.33 5.25 -5.83
CA ASN A 121 7.60 6.67 -5.71
C ASN A 121 6.30 7.48 -5.79
N ARG A 122 6.40 8.75 -5.47
CA ARG A 122 5.26 9.67 -5.43
C ARG A 122 4.58 9.86 -6.79
N THR A 123 5.35 10.01 -7.85
CA THR A 123 4.78 10.24 -9.20
C THR A 123 3.86 9.09 -9.61
N THR A 124 4.32 7.85 -9.44
CA THR A 124 3.49 6.67 -9.74
C THR A 124 2.26 6.60 -8.82
N ALA A 125 2.42 6.89 -7.53
CA ALA A 125 1.31 6.93 -6.59
C ALA A 125 0.25 7.98 -6.99
N ASP A 126 0.68 9.16 -7.43
CA ASP A 126 -0.22 10.21 -7.94
C ASP A 126 -1.00 9.73 -9.17
N MET A 127 -0.34 9.06 -10.10
CA MET A 127 -1.00 8.52 -11.30
C MET A 127 -2.00 7.41 -10.96
N ILE A 128 -1.70 6.58 -9.98
CA ILE A 128 -2.63 5.53 -9.53
C ILE A 128 -3.89 6.16 -8.92
N ILE A 129 -3.72 7.03 -7.93
CA ILE A 129 -4.86 7.57 -7.17
C ILE A 129 -5.75 8.50 -8.00
N THR A 130 -5.21 9.10 -9.06
CA THR A 130 -5.94 9.97 -9.97
C THR A 130 -6.48 9.26 -11.21
N SER A 131 -6.14 7.98 -11.39
CA SER A 131 -6.65 7.19 -12.52
C SER A 131 -8.17 7.02 -12.43
N PRO A 132 -8.90 7.15 -13.54
CA PRO A 132 -10.33 6.79 -13.57
C PRO A 132 -10.61 5.36 -13.13
N LEU A 133 -9.64 4.44 -13.32
CA LEU A 133 -9.78 3.04 -12.91
C LEU A 133 -9.74 2.84 -11.40
N PHE A 134 -9.17 3.79 -10.66
CA PHE A 134 -9.04 3.68 -9.21
C PHE A 134 -10.39 3.58 -8.50
N ASP A 135 -11.40 4.30 -8.98
CA ASP A 135 -12.75 4.33 -8.40
C ASP A 135 -13.81 3.69 -9.32
N ASP A 136 -13.41 3.03 -10.38
CA ASP A 136 -14.31 2.36 -11.32
C ASP A 136 -14.77 1.01 -10.75
N GLU A 137 -16.03 0.94 -10.34
CA GLU A 137 -16.62 -0.28 -9.77
C GLU A 137 -16.66 -1.46 -10.76
N THR A 138 -16.60 -1.18 -12.06
CA THR A 138 -16.63 -2.22 -13.10
C THR A 138 -15.25 -2.76 -13.45
N TYR A 139 -14.19 -2.05 -13.05
CA TYR A 139 -12.82 -2.49 -13.33
C TYR A 139 -12.40 -3.61 -12.39
N GLU A 140 -12.06 -4.75 -12.94
CA GLU A 140 -11.54 -5.90 -12.22
C GLU A 140 -10.11 -6.21 -12.67
N ARG A 141 -9.23 -6.33 -11.69
CA ARG A 141 -7.84 -6.74 -11.90
C ARG A 141 -7.80 -8.20 -12.38
N VAL A 142 -7.09 -8.44 -13.47
CA VAL A 142 -6.92 -9.79 -14.01
C VAL A 142 -5.83 -10.52 -13.22
N ILE A 143 -6.17 -11.66 -12.63
CA ILE A 143 -5.18 -12.56 -12.03
C ILE A 143 -4.56 -13.42 -13.14
N PRO A 144 -3.23 -13.40 -13.33
CA PRO A 144 -2.59 -14.12 -14.41
C PRO A 144 -2.88 -15.63 -14.37
N TYR A 145 -3.20 -16.21 -15.52
CA TYR A 145 -3.48 -17.64 -15.64
C TYR A 145 -2.30 -18.51 -15.18
N SER A 146 -1.08 -18.01 -15.32
CA SER A 146 0.14 -18.71 -14.87
C SER A 146 0.11 -19.10 -13.40
N ILE A 147 -0.56 -18.33 -12.54
CA ILE A 147 -0.71 -18.69 -11.10
C ILE A 147 -1.56 -19.96 -10.97
N LYS A 148 -2.73 -19.98 -11.59
CA LYS A 148 -3.62 -21.16 -11.55
C LYS A 148 -2.96 -22.39 -12.17
N SER A 149 -2.28 -22.21 -13.30
CA SER A 149 -1.55 -23.29 -13.97
C SER A 149 -0.48 -23.88 -13.08
N TYR A 150 0.29 -23.03 -12.39
CA TYR A 150 1.34 -23.47 -11.47
C TYR A 150 0.77 -24.21 -10.26
N GLU A 151 -0.28 -23.69 -9.63
CA GLU A 151 -0.93 -24.30 -8.47
C GLU A 151 -1.56 -25.66 -8.79
N ASN A 152 -2.07 -25.82 -10.00
CA ASN A 152 -2.73 -27.04 -10.46
C ASN A 152 -1.80 -28.03 -11.15
N ARG A 153 -0.47 -27.77 -11.18
CA ARG A 153 0.49 -28.69 -11.81
C ARG A 153 0.52 -30.05 -11.09
N LYS A 154 0.69 -31.10 -11.86
CA LYS A 154 0.96 -32.43 -11.29
C LYS A 154 2.43 -32.54 -10.89
N LEU A 155 2.70 -32.96 -9.70
CA LEU A 155 4.04 -33.23 -9.16
C LEU A 155 4.43 -34.67 -9.44
#